data_ce5e002f1d36a3f3cef6182440328922
#
_entry.id   ce5e002f1d36a3f3cef6182440328922
#
_cell.length_a   1.000
_cell.length_b   1.000
_cell.length_c   1.000
_cell.angle_alpha   90.00
_cell.angle_beta   90.00
_cell.angle_gamma   90.00
#
_symmetry.space_group_name_H-M   'P 1'
#
loop_
_entity.id
_entity.type
_entity.pdbx_description
1 polymer ?
#
loop_
_entity_poly.entity_id
_entity_poly.type
_entity_poly.pdbx_seq_one_letter_code
_entity_poly.pdbx_strand_id
1 'polypeptide(L)'
;YHKNKIENLSSSRTIGISKNNLEFFRNEIYKTPKKIFWEIKKIEIYSEKLEKENLLKFENDKGNLFYMVKNDKLYKSLVGKISKNKFFKKDIIKESSFYTNLLKENKYDLIINCDSNNFLSKKFFAKKIDKNYNDFAYTTILKHKKIKNNIATQIFTKNGPIAFLPISNSETSVVCSLDTKIKNYKNCEVLDLINKNNPKYQIQKTLKLSSFKLSSSNLRNYHHKNILAFGDLLHRIHPLAGQGFNMTIRDIKVLSEIIQKKIDLGIHLDSS
;
A
#
# COMPACT_ATOMS: atom_id res chain seq x y z
N TYR A 1 -5.92 11.60 12.77
CA TYR A 1 -5.55 11.95 11.39
C TYR A 1 -5.26 13.44 11.33
N HIS A 2 -3.99 13.81 11.18
CA HIS A 2 -3.62 15.21 10.99
C HIS A 2 -4.18 15.72 9.66
N LYS A 3 -4.96 16.81 9.70
CA LYS A 3 -5.56 17.47 8.53
C LYS A 3 -4.55 17.74 7.40
N ASN A 4 -3.29 18.01 7.77
CA ASN A 4 -2.18 18.31 6.86
C ASN A 4 -1.62 17.10 6.08
N LYS A 5 -2.01 15.85 6.40
CA LYS A 5 -1.57 14.67 5.64
C LYS A 5 -2.50 14.30 4.48
N ILE A 6 -3.75 14.78 4.48
CA ILE A 6 -4.74 14.43 3.45
C ILE A 6 -4.48 15.21 2.15
N GLU A 7 -4.02 16.44 2.25
CA GLU A 7 -3.66 17.29 1.08
C GLU A 7 -2.39 16.81 0.37
N ASN A 8 -1.56 16.00 1.06
CA ASN A 8 -0.29 15.45 0.57
C ASN A 8 -0.35 13.96 0.17
N LEU A 9 -1.53 13.39 -0.07
CA LEU A 9 -1.59 12.09 -0.73
C LEU A 9 -1.00 12.25 -2.13
N SER A 10 0.27 11.84 -2.26
CA SER A 10 0.99 11.89 -3.53
C SER A 10 0.11 11.23 -4.59
N SER A 11 -0.30 12.01 -5.58
CA SER A 11 -1.10 11.52 -6.72
C SER A 11 -0.38 10.43 -7.53
N SER A 12 0.92 10.22 -7.25
CA SER A 12 1.75 9.22 -7.88
C SER A 12 1.72 7.83 -7.20
N ARG A 13 1.12 7.70 -6.00
CA ARG A 13 1.05 6.39 -5.32
C ARG A 13 -0.07 5.52 -5.87
N THR A 14 0.31 4.29 -6.19
CA THR A 14 -0.60 3.25 -6.66
C THR A 14 -0.47 2.00 -5.80
N ILE A 15 -1.52 1.18 -5.81
CA ILE A 15 -1.62 -0.03 -5.02
C ILE A 15 -1.97 -1.18 -5.97
N GLY A 16 -1.25 -2.29 -5.85
CA GLY A 16 -1.60 -3.56 -6.47
C GLY A 16 -2.42 -4.41 -5.50
N ILE A 17 -3.57 -4.91 -5.94
CA ILE A 17 -4.47 -5.74 -5.13
C ILE A 17 -4.65 -7.07 -5.83
N SER A 18 -4.40 -8.19 -5.13
CA SER A 18 -4.66 -9.53 -5.66
C SER A 18 -6.15 -9.76 -5.90
N LYS A 19 -6.48 -10.64 -6.84
CA LYS A 19 -7.86 -10.97 -7.19
C LYS A 19 -8.68 -11.35 -5.95
N ASN A 20 -8.20 -12.31 -5.16
CA ASN A 20 -8.90 -12.80 -3.97
C ASN A 20 -9.11 -11.70 -2.92
N ASN A 21 -8.11 -10.84 -2.70
CA ASN A 21 -8.22 -9.73 -1.77
C ASN A 21 -9.21 -8.67 -2.26
N LEU A 22 -9.27 -8.40 -3.57
CA LEU A 22 -10.25 -7.48 -4.12
C LEU A 22 -11.67 -8.04 -4.04
N GLU A 23 -11.86 -9.33 -4.28
CA GLU A 23 -13.14 -10.01 -4.12
C GLU A 23 -13.64 -9.91 -2.68
N PHE A 24 -12.82 -10.29 -1.70
CA PHE A 24 -13.15 -10.11 -0.27
C PHE A 24 -13.47 -8.65 0.05
N PHE A 25 -12.61 -7.72 -0.35
CA PHE A 25 -12.80 -6.30 -0.08
C PHE A 25 -14.14 -5.78 -0.60
N ARG A 26 -14.54 -6.21 -1.80
CA ARG A 26 -15.78 -5.74 -2.44
C ARG A 26 -17.04 -6.44 -1.92
N ASN A 27 -16.94 -7.66 -1.50
CA ASN A 27 -18.08 -8.44 -1.03
C ASN A 27 -18.38 -8.15 0.44
N GLU A 28 -17.32 -8.09 1.29
CA GLU A 28 -17.46 -8.03 2.74
C GLU A 28 -17.26 -6.62 3.31
N ILE A 29 -16.39 -5.81 2.72
CA ILE A 29 -16.07 -4.48 3.27
C ILE A 29 -16.89 -3.38 2.57
N TYR A 30 -16.71 -3.24 1.27
CA TYR A 30 -17.35 -2.19 0.49
C TYR A 30 -17.36 -2.46 -0.99
N LYS A 31 -18.55 -2.45 -1.60
CA LYS A 31 -18.75 -2.60 -3.05
C LYS A 31 -18.24 -1.36 -3.81
N THR A 32 -16.93 -1.23 -3.88
CA THR A 32 -16.27 -0.13 -4.59
C THR A 32 -16.59 -0.15 -6.09
N PRO A 33 -16.66 1.02 -6.76
CA PRO A 33 -16.87 1.09 -8.20
C PRO A 33 -15.77 0.34 -8.96
N LYS A 34 -16.14 -0.58 -9.86
CA LYS A 34 -15.17 -1.35 -10.66
C LYS A 34 -14.21 -0.46 -11.45
N LYS A 35 -14.70 0.68 -11.93
CA LYS A 35 -13.96 1.64 -12.79
C LYS A 35 -12.71 2.25 -12.15
N ILE A 36 -12.53 2.16 -10.83
CA ILE A 36 -11.30 2.67 -10.18
C ILE A 36 -10.15 1.67 -10.21
N PHE A 37 -10.44 0.39 -10.52
CA PHE A 37 -9.47 -0.68 -10.60
C PHE A 37 -9.09 -0.97 -12.03
N TRP A 38 -7.81 -1.08 -12.30
CA TRP A 38 -7.27 -1.45 -13.60
C TRP A 38 -6.79 -2.89 -13.59
N GLU A 39 -7.23 -3.67 -14.56
CA GLU A 39 -6.97 -5.11 -14.65
C GLU A 39 -5.60 -5.39 -15.26
N ILE A 40 -4.80 -6.21 -14.57
CA ILE A 40 -3.55 -6.74 -15.08
C ILE A 40 -3.74 -8.22 -15.42
N LYS A 41 -3.56 -8.53 -16.71
CA LYS A 41 -3.76 -9.88 -17.25
C LYS A 41 -2.46 -10.66 -17.35
N LYS A 42 -1.33 -9.94 -17.45
CA LYS A 42 -0.02 -10.54 -17.67
C LYS A 42 1.05 -9.81 -16.88
N ILE A 43 2.04 -10.55 -16.40
CA ILE A 43 3.27 -10.02 -15.83
C ILE A 43 4.43 -10.54 -16.67
N GLU A 44 5.31 -9.66 -17.07
CA GLU A 44 6.55 -9.98 -17.78
C GLU A 44 7.74 -9.49 -16.96
N ILE A 45 8.70 -10.37 -16.75
CA ILE A 45 9.93 -10.09 -15.99
C ILE A 45 11.12 -10.22 -16.91
N TYR A 46 11.96 -9.19 -16.93
CA TYR A 46 13.16 -9.09 -17.76
C TYR A 46 14.40 -8.86 -16.91
N SER A 47 15.57 -9.20 -17.47
CA SER A 47 16.88 -8.83 -16.93
C SER A 47 17.65 -7.97 -17.92
N GLU A 48 18.29 -6.91 -17.42
CA GLU A 48 19.22 -6.10 -18.24
C GLU A 48 20.45 -6.91 -18.71
N LYS A 49 20.89 -7.90 -17.90
CA LYS A 49 22.06 -8.74 -18.21
C LYS A 49 21.85 -9.71 -19.37
N LEU A 50 20.62 -10.08 -19.65
CA LEU A 50 20.24 -11.03 -20.71
C LEU A 50 19.62 -10.30 -21.91
N GLU A 51 20.16 -9.14 -22.28
CA GLU A 51 19.72 -8.33 -23.43
C GLU A 51 18.20 -8.12 -23.49
N LYS A 52 17.59 -8.05 -22.30
CA LYS A 52 16.13 -7.95 -22.09
C LYS A 52 15.34 -9.21 -22.50
N GLU A 53 15.98 -10.37 -22.48
CA GLU A 53 15.22 -11.62 -22.60
C GLU A 53 14.19 -11.77 -21.48
N ASN A 54 13.06 -12.35 -21.84
CA ASN A 54 11.96 -12.58 -20.90
C ASN A 54 12.33 -13.73 -19.96
N LEU A 55 12.68 -13.40 -18.70
CA LEU A 55 13.04 -14.40 -17.69
C LEU A 55 11.83 -15.21 -17.24
N LEU A 56 10.70 -14.54 -17.02
CA LEU A 56 9.47 -15.16 -16.52
C LEU A 56 8.25 -14.43 -17.09
N LYS A 57 7.26 -15.21 -17.43
CA LYS A 57 5.96 -14.74 -17.90
C LYS A 57 4.87 -15.39 -17.07
N PHE A 58 4.02 -14.58 -16.45
CA PHE A 58 2.82 -15.05 -15.79
C PHE A 58 1.62 -14.56 -16.58
N GLU A 59 0.75 -15.46 -16.96
CA GLU A 59 -0.47 -15.18 -17.69
C GLU A 59 -1.57 -16.09 -17.14
N ASN A 60 -2.78 -15.58 -17.05
CA ASN A 60 -3.93 -16.36 -16.65
C ASN A 60 -4.98 -16.28 -17.77
N ASP A 61 -5.16 -17.38 -18.47
CA ASP A 61 -6.09 -17.48 -19.61
C ASP A 61 -7.56 -17.25 -19.20
N LYS A 62 -7.89 -17.55 -17.94
CA LYS A 62 -9.25 -17.47 -17.41
C LYS A 62 -9.55 -16.21 -16.59
N GLY A 63 -8.64 -15.22 -16.54
CA GLY A 63 -8.91 -14.01 -15.76
C GLY A 63 -7.73 -13.08 -15.53
N ASN A 64 -7.88 -12.19 -14.56
CA ASN A 64 -6.87 -11.21 -14.20
C ASN A 64 -5.97 -11.75 -13.09
N LEU A 65 -4.68 -11.40 -13.11
CA LEU A 65 -3.71 -11.76 -12.08
C LEU A 65 -3.86 -10.89 -10.84
N PHE A 66 -3.97 -9.58 -11.06
CA PHE A 66 -4.19 -8.60 -10.00
C PHE A 66 -4.78 -7.30 -10.59
N TYR A 67 -5.06 -6.35 -9.70
CA TYR A 67 -5.66 -5.06 -10.06
C TYR A 67 -4.79 -3.93 -9.54
N MET A 68 -4.66 -2.87 -10.35
CA MET A 68 -4.01 -1.63 -9.93
C MET A 68 -5.05 -0.57 -9.61
N VAL A 69 -4.81 0.21 -8.57
CA VAL A 69 -5.65 1.35 -8.19
C VAL A 69 -4.80 2.54 -7.74
N LYS A 70 -5.22 3.76 -8.05
CA LYS A 70 -4.63 4.97 -7.47
C LYS A 70 -5.05 5.09 -6.01
N ASN A 71 -4.08 5.30 -5.11
CA ASN A 71 -4.33 5.37 -3.68
C ASN A 71 -5.33 6.46 -3.30
N ASP A 72 -5.23 7.63 -3.90
CA ASP A 72 -6.16 8.75 -3.68
C ASP A 72 -7.60 8.43 -4.09
N LYS A 73 -7.80 7.69 -5.18
CA LYS A 73 -9.13 7.26 -5.63
C LYS A 73 -9.75 6.25 -4.68
N LEU A 74 -8.96 5.26 -4.23
CA LEU A 74 -9.43 4.28 -3.27
C LEU A 74 -9.78 4.95 -1.93
N TYR A 75 -8.90 5.81 -1.43
CA TYR A 75 -9.12 6.57 -0.19
C TYR A 75 -10.40 7.43 -0.25
N LYS A 76 -10.57 8.23 -1.30
CA LYS A 76 -11.78 9.06 -1.49
C LYS A 76 -13.05 8.21 -1.53
N SER A 77 -13.01 7.06 -2.20
CA SER A 77 -14.13 6.13 -2.27
C SER A 77 -14.51 5.59 -0.89
N LEU A 78 -13.51 5.18 -0.08
CA LEU A 78 -13.72 4.67 1.28
C LEU A 78 -14.24 5.74 2.23
N VAL A 79 -13.61 6.90 2.26
CA VAL A 79 -14.04 8.03 3.12
C VAL A 79 -15.46 8.47 2.75
N GLY A 80 -15.77 8.58 1.46
CA GLY A 80 -17.11 8.95 1.00
C GLY A 80 -18.18 7.95 1.38
N LYS A 81 -17.84 6.68 1.61
CA LYS A 81 -18.78 5.67 2.10
C LYS A 81 -18.92 5.70 3.61
N ILE A 82 -17.79 5.71 4.33
CA ILE A 82 -17.81 5.62 5.79
C ILE A 82 -18.44 6.87 6.43
N SER A 83 -18.24 8.06 5.85
CA SER A 83 -18.82 9.30 6.35
C SER A 83 -20.34 9.36 6.25
N LYS A 84 -20.97 8.48 5.47
CA LYS A 84 -22.42 8.33 5.38
C LYS A 84 -23.00 7.32 6.39
N ASN A 85 -22.14 6.63 7.14
CA ASN A 85 -22.58 5.66 8.13
C ASN A 85 -22.97 6.38 9.43
N LYS A 86 -24.18 6.18 9.91
CA LYS A 86 -24.72 6.83 11.12
C LYS A 86 -23.96 6.48 12.41
N PHE A 87 -23.26 5.34 12.42
CA PHE A 87 -22.45 4.90 13.57
C PHE A 87 -21.01 5.40 13.50
N PHE A 88 -20.61 6.05 12.41
CA PHE A 88 -19.24 6.56 12.25
C PHE A 88 -19.16 7.99 12.80
N LYS A 89 -18.27 8.18 13.78
CA LYS A 89 -17.89 9.52 14.28
C LYS A 89 -16.41 9.77 13.92
N LYS A 90 -16.13 10.97 13.45
CA LYS A 90 -14.78 11.39 13.12
C LYS A 90 -14.33 12.49 14.05
N ASP A 91 -13.33 12.21 14.86
CA ASP A 91 -12.70 13.17 15.76
C ASP A 91 -11.26 13.48 15.32
N ILE A 92 -10.81 14.70 15.62
CA ILE A 92 -9.44 15.15 15.36
C ILE A 92 -8.73 15.26 16.70
N ILE A 93 -7.74 14.39 16.90
CA ILE A 93 -6.91 14.43 18.10
C ILE A 93 -5.96 15.61 17.98
N LYS A 94 -6.14 16.62 18.83
CA LYS A 94 -5.31 17.84 18.86
C LYS A 94 -4.21 17.78 19.92
N GLU A 95 -4.47 17.06 21.03
CA GLU A 95 -3.61 17.05 22.21
C GLU A 95 -3.24 15.64 22.66
N SER A 96 -2.07 15.50 23.28
CA SER A 96 -1.62 14.23 23.84
C SER A 96 -2.44 13.78 25.05
N SER A 97 -3.06 14.72 25.77
CA SER A 97 -4.02 14.49 26.85
C SER A 97 -5.18 13.57 26.46
N PHE A 98 -5.62 13.63 25.19
CA PHE A 98 -6.62 12.72 24.64
C PHE A 98 -6.27 11.24 24.88
N TYR A 99 -5.02 10.83 24.60
CA TYR A 99 -4.60 9.45 24.77
C TYR A 99 -4.57 9.02 26.24
N THR A 100 -4.25 9.95 27.15
CA THR A 100 -4.24 9.68 28.59
C THR A 100 -5.67 9.45 29.10
N ASN A 101 -6.63 10.26 28.66
CA ASN A 101 -8.04 10.12 29.00
C ASN A 101 -8.64 8.84 28.38
N LEU A 102 -8.30 8.55 27.13
CA LEU A 102 -8.70 7.31 26.44
C LEU A 102 -8.31 6.05 27.22
N LEU A 103 -7.12 6.05 27.85
CA LEU A 103 -6.64 4.94 28.65
C LEU A 103 -7.25 4.84 30.04
N LYS A 104 -7.71 5.97 30.61
CA LYS A 104 -8.30 6.02 31.95
C LYS A 104 -9.79 5.66 31.92
N GLU A 105 -10.51 6.12 30.91
CA GLU A 105 -11.98 6.04 30.84
C GLU A 105 -12.51 4.65 30.48
N ASN A 106 -11.66 3.76 29.98
CA ASN A 106 -12.03 2.40 29.49
C ASN A 106 -13.30 2.38 28.60
N LYS A 107 -13.45 3.42 27.78
CA LYS A 107 -14.68 3.77 27.04
C LYS A 107 -14.95 2.87 25.83
N TYR A 108 -13.92 2.20 25.34
CA TYR A 108 -13.97 1.42 24.12
C TYR A 108 -13.56 -0.03 24.37
N ASP A 109 -14.34 -0.96 23.87
CA ASP A 109 -14.07 -2.39 23.95
C ASP A 109 -12.81 -2.77 23.14
N LEU A 110 -12.58 -2.11 22.02
CA LEU A 110 -11.43 -2.32 21.15
C LEU A 110 -10.90 -1.00 20.57
N ILE A 111 -9.60 -0.78 20.68
CA ILE A 111 -8.87 0.35 20.08
C ILE A 111 -7.93 -0.19 19.03
N ILE A 112 -8.19 0.09 17.74
CA ILE A 112 -7.31 -0.29 16.63
C ILE A 112 -6.34 0.87 16.34
N ASN A 113 -5.06 0.68 16.65
CA ASN A 113 -4.03 1.68 16.42
C ASN A 113 -3.22 1.36 15.17
N CYS A 114 -3.32 2.21 14.14
CA CYS A 114 -2.58 2.09 12.88
C CYS A 114 -1.45 3.11 12.72
N ASP A 115 -1.31 4.07 13.65
CA ASP A 115 -0.31 5.14 13.55
C ASP A 115 0.95 4.79 14.35
N SER A 116 2.07 4.63 13.64
CA SER A 116 3.38 4.32 14.24
C SER A 116 4.01 5.46 15.04
N ASN A 117 3.49 6.70 14.97
CA ASN A 117 4.11 7.88 15.54
C ASN A 117 3.36 8.45 16.76
N ASN A 118 2.16 7.95 17.05
CA ASN A 118 1.37 8.46 18.15
C ASN A 118 1.87 8.00 19.54
N PHE A 119 1.27 8.54 20.59
CA PHE A 119 1.60 8.24 21.97
C PHE A 119 1.44 6.74 22.30
N LEU A 120 0.35 6.08 21.85
CA LEU A 120 0.10 4.68 22.12
C LEU A 120 1.19 3.77 21.53
N SER A 121 1.62 4.07 20.30
CA SER A 121 2.69 3.31 19.63
C SER A 121 4.02 3.44 20.37
N LYS A 122 4.39 4.65 20.78
CA LYS A 122 5.62 4.90 21.51
C LYS A 122 5.63 4.23 22.89
N LYS A 123 4.47 4.21 23.56
CA LYS A 123 4.35 3.66 24.92
C LYS A 123 4.26 2.14 24.94
N PHE A 124 3.47 1.52 24.07
CA PHE A 124 3.12 0.11 24.16
C PHE A 124 3.73 -0.75 23.05
N PHE A 125 4.09 -0.16 21.91
CA PHE A 125 4.53 -0.88 20.71
C PHE A 125 5.94 -0.46 20.26
N ALA A 126 6.81 -0.15 21.23
CA ALA A 126 8.19 0.25 20.95
C ALA A 126 9.08 -0.94 20.55
N LYS A 127 8.78 -2.16 21.06
CA LYS A 127 9.59 -3.36 20.77
C LYS A 127 9.26 -3.91 19.37
N LYS A 128 10.18 -3.70 18.43
CA LYS A 128 10.03 -4.10 17.03
C LYS A 128 11.35 -4.60 16.46
N ILE A 129 11.23 -5.40 15.40
CA ILE A 129 12.36 -5.84 14.59
C ILE A 129 12.36 -4.96 13.35
N ASP A 130 13.36 -4.09 13.24
CA ASP A 130 13.54 -3.19 12.11
C ASP A 130 14.69 -3.65 11.23
N LYS A 131 14.49 -3.62 9.90
CA LYS A 131 15.54 -3.83 8.90
C LYS A 131 15.54 -2.67 7.91
N ASN A 132 16.66 -1.95 7.86
CA ASN A 132 16.93 -0.95 6.84
C ASN A 132 17.64 -1.62 5.66
N TYR A 133 17.12 -1.41 4.45
CA TYR A 133 17.72 -2.00 3.24
C TYR A 133 18.76 -1.08 2.59
N ASN A 134 18.85 0.18 3.04
CA ASN A 134 19.61 1.26 2.42
C ASN A 134 19.20 1.57 0.98
N ASP A 135 18.00 1.16 0.60
CA ASP A 135 17.42 1.37 -0.71
C ASP A 135 16.38 2.48 -0.65
N PHE A 136 16.21 3.18 -1.77
CA PHE A 136 15.12 4.13 -1.97
C PHE A 136 14.20 3.65 -3.09
N ALA A 137 12.90 3.73 -2.85
CA ALA A 137 11.92 3.62 -3.90
C ALA A 137 11.58 5.00 -4.44
N TYR A 138 11.62 5.11 -5.76
CA TYR A 138 11.18 6.29 -6.52
C TYR A 138 9.92 5.91 -7.28
N THR A 139 8.89 6.76 -7.20
CA THR A 139 7.61 6.50 -7.86
C THR A 139 7.17 7.71 -8.67
N THR A 140 6.66 7.44 -9.86
CA THR A 140 6.04 8.44 -10.72
C THR A 140 4.90 7.81 -11.54
N ILE A 141 4.13 8.63 -12.24
CA ILE A 141 3.17 8.20 -13.25
C ILE A 141 3.59 8.78 -14.59
N LEU A 142 3.73 7.90 -15.58
CA LEU A 142 3.90 8.26 -16.98
C LEU A 142 2.53 8.42 -17.62
N LYS A 143 2.27 9.58 -18.25
CA LYS A 143 1.19 9.77 -19.21
C LYS A 143 1.74 9.54 -20.59
N HIS A 144 1.11 8.69 -21.37
CA HIS A 144 1.59 8.26 -22.68
C HIS A 144 0.45 8.16 -23.69
N LYS A 145 0.76 8.01 -24.96
CA LYS A 145 -0.25 7.74 -25.99
C LYS A 145 -1.06 6.49 -25.63
N LYS A 146 -2.34 6.51 -25.97
CA LYS A 146 -3.28 5.43 -25.65
C LYS A 146 -2.85 4.12 -26.34
N ILE A 147 -2.70 3.06 -25.53
CA ILE A 147 -2.37 1.70 -25.99
C ILE A 147 -3.21 0.67 -25.21
N LYS A 148 -3.27 -0.56 -25.69
CA LYS A 148 -3.77 -1.69 -24.87
C LYS A 148 -2.76 -1.95 -23.75
N ASN A 149 -3.11 -1.61 -22.51
CA ASN A 149 -2.18 -1.50 -21.39
C ASN A 149 -2.59 -2.37 -20.19
N ASN A 150 -2.47 -3.68 -20.32
CA ASN A 150 -2.85 -4.66 -19.31
C ASN A 150 -1.71 -5.63 -18.94
N ILE A 151 -0.47 -5.30 -19.30
CA ILE A 151 0.74 -6.07 -19.00
C ILE A 151 1.58 -5.28 -18.03
N ALA A 152 1.81 -5.81 -16.84
CA ALA A 152 2.81 -5.29 -15.91
C ALA A 152 4.19 -5.80 -16.32
N THR A 153 5.17 -4.91 -16.34
CA THR A 153 6.56 -5.26 -16.73
C THR A 153 7.50 -4.92 -15.58
N GLN A 154 8.34 -5.87 -15.20
CA GLN A 154 9.42 -5.64 -14.25
C GLN A 154 10.76 -5.94 -14.90
N ILE A 155 11.72 -5.05 -14.72
CA ILE A 155 13.07 -5.17 -15.29
C ILE A 155 14.07 -5.13 -14.14
N PHE A 156 14.86 -6.18 -13.99
CA PHE A 156 15.98 -6.23 -13.06
C PHE A 156 17.19 -5.59 -13.73
N THR A 157 17.53 -4.38 -13.30
CA THR A 157 18.72 -3.65 -13.76
C THR A 157 19.88 -3.83 -12.77
N LYS A 158 21.09 -3.47 -13.18
CA LYS A 158 22.26 -3.42 -12.30
C LYS A 158 22.12 -2.47 -11.12
N ASN A 159 21.23 -1.47 -11.23
CA ASN A 159 20.99 -0.47 -10.19
C ASN A 159 19.81 -0.84 -9.27
N GLY A 160 19.08 -1.89 -9.61
CA GLY A 160 17.89 -2.34 -8.90
C GLY A 160 16.68 -2.53 -9.82
N PRO A 161 15.56 -3.05 -9.32
CA PRO A 161 14.38 -3.34 -10.12
C PRO A 161 13.59 -2.08 -10.50
N ILE A 162 13.09 -2.06 -11.74
CA ILE A 162 12.15 -1.06 -12.26
C ILE A 162 10.87 -1.78 -12.68
N ALA A 163 9.73 -1.36 -12.15
CA ALA A 163 8.43 -1.91 -12.48
C ALA A 163 7.56 -0.88 -13.19
N PHE A 164 6.96 -1.26 -14.31
CA PHE A 164 5.97 -0.52 -15.06
C PHE A 164 4.60 -1.17 -14.83
N LEU A 165 3.74 -0.48 -14.11
CA LEU A 165 2.46 -0.98 -13.62
C LEU A 165 1.30 -0.18 -14.25
N PRO A 166 0.60 -0.72 -15.26
CA PRO A 166 -0.51 -0.04 -15.90
C PRO A 166 -1.62 0.36 -14.94
N ILE A 167 -2.17 1.56 -15.09
CA ILE A 167 -3.31 2.07 -14.33
C ILE A 167 -4.44 2.62 -15.22
N SER A 168 -4.18 2.70 -16.51
CA SER A 168 -5.16 2.95 -17.56
C SER A 168 -4.53 2.68 -18.93
N ASN A 169 -5.29 2.84 -20.02
CA ASN A 169 -4.75 2.77 -21.38
C ASN A 169 -3.75 3.89 -21.72
N SER A 170 -3.68 4.95 -20.92
CA SER A 170 -2.83 6.13 -21.16
C SER A 170 -1.99 6.54 -19.96
N GLU A 171 -2.02 5.76 -18.88
CA GLU A 171 -1.23 6.03 -17.67
C GLU A 171 -0.61 4.75 -17.12
N THR A 172 0.66 4.82 -16.76
CA THR A 172 1.43 3.73 -16.16
C THR A 172 2.18 4.25 -14.93
N SER A 173 1.99 3.61 -13.79
CA SER A 173 2.79 3.86 -12.59
C SER A 173 4.15 3.21 -12.75
N VAL A 174 5.21 3.92 -12.40
CA VAL A 174 6.56 3.38 -12.37
C VAL A 174 7.07 3.38 -10.94
N VAL A 175 7.64 2.25 -10.54
CA VAL A 175 8.33 2.09 -9.27
C VAL A 175 9.75 1.65 -9.56
N CYS A 176 10.71 2.43 -9.11
CA CYS A 176 12.13 2.16 -9.28
C CYS A 176 12.76 2.03 -7.88
N SER A 177 13.25 0.86 -7.53
CA SER A 177 13.96 0.62 -6.26
C SER A 177 15.45 0.61 -6.52
N LEU A 178 16.19 1.54 -5.93
CA LEU A 178 17.62 1.73 -6.19
C LEU A 178 18.42 1.58 -4.90
N ASP A 179 19.52 0.83 -4.99
CA ASP A 179 20.48 0.67 -3.91
C ASP A 179 21.33 1.95 -3.75
N THR A 180 21.20 2.62 -2.62
CA THR A 180 21.96 3.84 -2.32
C THR A 180 23.39 3.56 -1.82
N LYS A 181 23.74 2.31 -1.54
CA LYS A 181 25.13 1.93 -1.30
C LYS A 181 25.97 2.08 -2.56
N ILE A 182 25.35 1.90 -3.74
CA ILE A 182 26.02 2.06 -5.02
C ILE A 182 26.20 3.55 -5.33
N LYS A 183 25.13 4.34 -5.17
CA LYS A 183 25.13 5.76 -5.53
C LYS A 183 23.90 6.48 -4.94
N ASN A 184 24.10 7.75 -4.57
CA ASN A 184 22.99 8.67 -4.31
C ASN A 184 22.46 9.22 -5.64
N TYR A 185 21.22 8.84 -6.00
CA TYR A 185 20.62 9.23 -7.27
C TYR A 185 19.92 10.59 -7.19
N LYS A 186 20.20 11.46 -8.15
CA LYS A 186 19.42 12.68 -8.39
C LYS A 186 18.14 12.32 -9.17
N ASN A 187 17.12 13.17 -9.06
CA ASN A 187 15.84 12.91 -9.75
C ASN A 187 15.98 12.79 -11.27
N CYS A 188 16.85 13.56 -11.91
CA CYS A 188 17.14 13.47 -13.36
C CYS A 188 17.70 12.10 -13.72
N GLU A 189 18.65 11.58 -12.96
CA GLU A 189 19.26 10.26 -13.21
C GLU A 189 18.24 9.11 -13.08
N VAL A 190 17.31 9.23 -12.13
CA VAL A 190 16.20 8.25 -11.98
C VAL A 190 15.27 8.31 -13.19
N LEU A 191 14.95 9.51 -13.69
CA LEU A 191 14.14 9.67 -14.90
C LEU A 191 14.85 9.12 -16.14
N ASP A 192 16.17 9.31 -16.26
CA ASP A 192 16.97 8.75 -17.35
C ASP A 192 16.97 7.21 -17.30
N LEU A 193 17.10 6.62 -16.11
CA LEU A 193 16.98 5.17 -15.93
C LEU A 193 15.60 4.65 -16.35
N ILE A 194 14.53 5.35 -15.98
CA ILE A 194 13.17 5.00 -16.38
C ILE A 194 13.00 5.08 -17.89
N ASN A 195 13.50 6.15 -18.52
CA ASN A 195 13.42 6.34 -19.97
C ASN A 195 14.21 5.29 -20.73
N LYS A 196 15.45 4.99 -20.30
CA LYS A 196 16.32 3.95 -20.89
C LYS A 196 15.64 2.57 -20.86
N ASN A 197 14.95 2.26 -19.78
CA ASN A 197 14.32 0.97 -19.57
C ASN A 197 12.83 0.96 -19.95
N ASN A 198 12.33 2.03 -20.58
CA ASN A 198 10.94 2.11 -21.02
C ASN A 198 10.62 1.01 -22.06
N PRO A 199 9.68 0.09 -21.77
CA PRO A 199 9.47 -1.07 -22.63
C PRO A 199 8.73 -0.72 -23.94
N LYS A 200 7.81 0.26 -23.92
CA LYS A 200 6.91 0.49 -25.06
C LYS A 200 6.16 1.82 -25.05
N TYR A 201 6.31 2.66 -24.02
CA TYR A 201 5.44 3.83 -23.83
C TYR A 201 5.96 5.04 -24.62
N GLN A 202 5.12 5.65 -25.47
CA GLN A 202 5.37 6.96 -26.04
C GLN A 202 4.96 8.03 -25.01
N ILE A 203 5.92 8.43 -24.17
CA ILE A 203 5.70 9.30 -23.03
C ILE A 203 5.37 10.71 -23.51
N GLN A 204 4.27 11.28 -23.01
CA GLN A 204 3.85 12.65 -23.24
C GLN A 204 4.16 13.54 -22.03
N LYS A 205 4.05 12.99 -20.82
CA LYS A 205 4.31 13.70 -19.56
C LYS A 205 4.68 12.73 -18.45
N THR A 206 5.70 13.07 -17.69
CA THR A 206 6.04 12.40 -16.43
C THR A 206 5.58 13.26 -15.26
N LEU A 207 4.85 12.68 -14.31
CA LEU A 207 4.43 13.39 -13.11
C LEU A 207 5.60 13.55 -12.14
N LYS A 208 5.39 14.36 -11.09
CA LYS A 208 6.42 14.59 -10.06
C LYS A 208 6.91 13.27 -9.48
N LEU A 209 8.22 13.08 -9.49
CA LEU A 209 8.88 11.96 -8.84
C LEU A 209 8.77 12.11 -7.32
N SER A 210 8.38 11.05 -6.65
CA SER A 210 8.36 10.95 -5.19
C SER A 210 9.33 9.87 -4.76
N SER A 211 10.06 10.07 -3.66
CA SER A 211 10.99 9.09 -3.13
C SER A 211 10.70 8.78 -1.66
N PHE A 212 10.99 7.56 -1.24
CA PHE A 212 10.91 7.13 0.14
C PHE A 212 11.90 6.01 0.44
N LYS A 213 12.46 6.06 1.65
CA LYS A 213 13.41 5.05 2.12
C LYS A 213 12.69 3.72 2.34
N LEU A 214 13.33 2.63 1.91
CA LEU A 214 12.82 1.28 2.10
C LEU A 214 13.28 0.71 3.43
N SER A 215 12.31 0.25 4.22
CA SER A 215 12.57 -0.45 5.47
C SER A 215 11.46 -1.47 5.72
N SER A 216 11.79 -2.53 6.44
CA SER A 216 10.78 -3.41 7.02
C SER A 216 10.76 -3.24 8.53
N SER A 217 9.58 -3.43 9.11
CA SER A 217 9.36 -3.34 10.55
C SER A 217 8.31 -4.36 10.93
N ASN A 218 8.54 -5.07 12.02
CA ASN A 218 7.57 -6.02 12.54
C ASN A 218 7.55 -5.90 14.08
N LEU A 219 6.35 -5.74 14.64
CA LEU A 219 6.21 -5.68 16.11
C LEU A 219 6.45 -7.05 16.74
N ARG A 220 6.97 -7.05 17.95
CA ARG A 220 7.06 -8.27 18.78
C ARG A 220 5.76 -8.55 19.53
N ASN A 221 5.06 -7.50 19.96
CA ASN A 221 3.77 -7.58 20.63
C ASN A 221 2.73 -6.83 19.82
N TYR A 222 1.59 -7.44 19.56
CA TYR A 222 0.55 -6.92 18.68
C TYR A 222 -0.59 -6.23 19.42
N HIS A 223 -0.74 -6.51 20.73
CA HIS A 223 -1.78 -5.93 21.56
C HIS A 223 -1.28 -5.54 22.93
N HIS A 224 -1.97 -4.63 23.57
CA HIS A 224 -1.84 -4.26 24.96
C HIS A 224 -3.23 -3.96 25.51
N LYS A 225 -3.73 -4.84 26.43
CA LYS A 225 -5.13 -4.81 26.86
C LYS A 225 -6.06 -4.79 25.63
N ASN A 226 -7.01 -3.83 25.59
CA ASN A 226 -7.94 -3.62 24.48
C ASN A 226 -7.37 -2.82 23.29
N ILE A 227 -6.05 -2.56 23.25
CA ILE A 227 -5.38 -1.84 22.16
C ILE A 227 -4.70 -2.84 21.24
N LEU A 228 -5.13 -2.90 19.97
CA LEU A 228 -4.56 -3.73 18.92
C LEU A 228 -3.73 -2.85 17.98
N ALA A 229 -2.46 -3.20 17.75
CA ALA A 229 -1.66 -2.65 16.68
C ALA A 229 -2.09 -3.24 15.33
N PHE A 230 -2.22 -2.40 14.28
CA PHE A 230 -2.75 -2.85 13.01
C PHE A 230 -2.11 -2.11 11.82
N GLY A 231 -2.20 -2.70 10.62
CA GLY A 231 -1.69 -2.11 9.39
C GLY A 231 -0.18 -1.85 9.42
N ASP A 232 0.26 -0.67 8.96
CA ASP A 232 1.68 -0.30 8.88
C ASP A 232 2.38 -0.18 10.24
N LEU A 233 1.63 -0.08 11.35
CA LEU A 233 2.19 -0.18 12.68
C LEU A 233 2.56 -1.62 13.02
N LEU A 234 1.66 -2.56 12.74
CA LEU A 234 1.86 -3.98 13.04
C LEU A 234 3.04 -4.54 12.26
N HIS A 235 3.00 -4.39 10.95
CA HIS A 235 4.06 -4.84 10.06
C HIS A 235 4.19 -3.94 8.82
N ARG A 236 5.41 -3.61 8.49
CA ARG A 236 5.77 -2.94 7.24
C ARG A 236 6.80 -3.81 6.53
N ILE A 237 6.45 -4.29 5.35
CA ILE A 237 7.33 -5.12 4.54
C ILE A 237 7.98 -4.30 3.43
N HIS A 238 9.07 -4.82 2.88
CA HIS A 238 9.68 -4.27 1.68
C HIS A 238 8.63 -4.21 0.55
N PRO A 239 8.48 -3.09 -0.17
CA PRO A 239 7.40 -2.89 -1.15
C PRO A 239 7.59 -3.68 -2.47
N LEU A 240 8.16 -4.87 -2.41
CA LEU A 240 8.17 -5.80 -3.54
C LEU A 240 6.73 -6.21 -3.85
N ALA A 241 6.30 -5.90 -5.08
CA ALA A 241 5.00 -6.30 -5.64
C ALA A 241 3.75 -5.86 -4.84
N GLY A 242 3.81 -4.77 -4.07
CA GLY A 242 2.65 -4.21 -3.37
C GLY A 242 2.06 -5.11 -2.28
N GLN A 243 2.86 -5.97 -1.66
CA GLN A 243 2.38 -6.97 -0.71
C GLN A 243 1.83 -6.39 0.59
N GLY A 244 2.33 -5.24 1.07
CA GLY A 244 1.93 -4.66 2.36
C GLY A 244 0.42 -4.44 2.48
N PHE A 245 -0.21 -3.80 1.51
CA PHE A 245 -1.65 -3.58 1.50
C PHE A 245 -2.43 -4.89 1.40
N ASN A 246 -1.94 -5.86 0.63
CA ASN A 246 -2.58 -7.18 0.52
C ASN A 246 -2.51 -7.98 1.83
N MET A 247 -1.45 -7.84 2.63
CA MET A 247 -1.36 -8.41 3.97
C MET A 247 -2.40 -7.77 4.89
N THR A 248 -2.46 -6.44 4.93
CA THR A 248 -3.46 -5.73 5.75
C THR A 248 -4.89 -6.13 5.40
N ILE A 249 -5.23 -6.38 4.13
CA ILE A 249 -6.57 -6.88 3.76
C ILE A 249 -6.83 -8.27 4.35
N ARG A 250 -5.84 -9.17 4.35
CA ARG A 250 -5.97 -10.48 5.00
C ARG A 250 -6.13 -10.37 6.51
N ASP A 251 -5.38 -9.47 7.13
CA ASP A 251 -5.51 -9.20 8.56
C ASP A 251 -6.90 -8.66 8.89
N ILE A 252 -7.47 -7.78 8.07
CA ILE A 252 -8.86 -7.30 8.21
C ILE A 252 -9.83 -8.48 8.14
N LYS A 253 -9.62 -9.41 7.21
CA LYS A 253 -10.49 -10.58 7.08
C LYS A 253 -10.49 -11.41 8.36
N VAL A 254 -9.30 -11.79 8.84
CA VAL A 254 -9.16 -12.59 10.07
C VAL A 254 -9.72 -11.85 11.28
N LEU A 255 -9.40 -10.56 11.42
CA LEU A 255 -9.91 -9.73 12.52
C LEU A 255 -11.44 -9.65 12.50
N SER A 256 -12.05 -9.47 11.32
CA SER A 256 -13.50 -9.42 11.19
C SER A 256 -14.18 -10.73 11.61
N GLU A 257 -13.58 -11.87 11.21
CA GLU A 257 -14.06 -13.21 11.60
C GLU A 257 -13.96 -13.43 13.11
N ILE A 258 -12.85 -13.01 13.75
CA ILE A 258 -12.66 -13.10 15.20
C ILE A 258 -13.67 -12.23 15.93
N ILE A 259 -13.85 -10.97 15.52
CA ILE A 259 -14.81 -10.05 16.13
C ILE A 259 -16.23 -10.62 16.02
N GLN A 260 -16.62 -11.09 14.83
CA GLN A 260 -17.96 -11.65 14.63
C GLN A 260 -18.18 -12.86 15.54
N LYS A 261 -17.22 -13.79 15.59
CA LYS A 261 -17.31 -14.96 16.45
C LYS A 261 -17.42 -14.63 17.94
N LYS A 262 -16.66 -13.61 18.42
CA LYS A 262 -16.78 -13.15 19.81
C LYS A 262 -18.14 -12.56 20.12
N ILE A 263 -18.69 -11.75 19.19
CA ILE A 263 -20.02 -11.16 19.32
C ILE A 263 -21.08 -12.26 19.36
N ASP A 264 -21.04 -13.23 18.46
CA ASP A 264 -21.98 -14.33 18.38
C ASP A 264 -22.00 -15.21 19.65
N LEU A 265 -20.85 -15.30 20.32
CA LEU A 265 -20.67 -16.04 21.57
C LEU A 265 -20.91 -15.17 22.83
N GLY A 266 -21.21 -13.88 22.69
CA GLY A 266 -21.35 -12.95 23.82
C GLY A 266 -20.04 -12.70 24.59
N ILE A 267 -18.89 -12.92 23.97
CA ILE A 267 -17.56 -12.74 24.58
C ILE A 267 -17.09 -11.30 24.36
N HIS A 268 -16.53 -10.69 25.39
CA HIS A 268 -15.94 -9.34 25.31
C HIS A 268 -14.80 -9.28 24.27
N LEU A 269 -14.63 -8.11 23.65
CA LEU A 269 -13.60 -7.89 22.61
C LEU A 269 -12.21 -7.55 23.19
N ASP A 270 -12.08 -7.46 24.50
CA ASP A 270 -10.80 -7.28 25.16
C ASP A 270 -9.87 -8.50 24.96
N SER A 271 -8.63 -8.36 25.39
CA SER A 271 -7.54 -9.31 25.09
C SER A 271 -7.62 -10.68 25.81
N SER A 272 -8.65 -10.95 26.53
CA SER A 272 -8.85 -12.25 27.20
C SER A 272 -9.33 -13.36 26.25
#